data_0f12a2c0649c658422ae58dc49f69ea2
#
_entry.id   0f12a2c0649c658422ae58dc49f69ea2
#
_cell.length_a   1.000
_cell.length_b   1.000
_cell.length_c   1.000
_cell.angle_alpha   90.00
_cell.angle_beta   90.00
_cell.angle_gamma   90.00
#
_symmetry.space_group_name_H-M   'P 1'
#
loop_
_entity.id
_entity.type
_entity.pdbx_description
1 polymer ?
#
loop_
_entity_poly.entity_id
_entity_poly.type
_entity_poly.pdbx_seq_one_letter_code
_entity_poly.pdbx_strand_id
1 'polypeptide(L)'
;VLSMVVVGWLAYLFVQYTPAFGLDASRFLQNDGKLKELVGTWEGTFEGRNATLNITKADSEGLKATIHVQYTNLTNEALTGTVNTVTNTIHFDDVYKNGTLDGQYNGTFTGDGMNAFEGTYENYTTKKQVNFSFKKAKADVEN
;
A
#
# COMPACT_ATOMS: atom_id res chain seq x y z
N VAL A 1 -32.18 -44.62 -1.33
CA VAL A 1 -31.07 -44.68 -2.29
C VAL A 1 -30.94 -43.35 -3.02
N LEU A 2 -32.04 -42.77 -3.50
CA LEU A 2 -32.04 -41.48 -4.17
C LEU A 2 -31.57 -40.34 -3.24
N SER A 3 -31.98 -40.37 -1.97
CA SER A 3 -31.59 -39.36 -1.02
C SER A 3 -30.10 -39.40 -0.71
N MET A 4 -29.49 -40.59 -0.69
CA MET A 4 -28.05 -40.71 -0.49
C MET A 4 -27.26 -40.12 -1.67
N VAL A 5 -27.75 -40.33 -2.89
CA VAL A 5 -27.13 -39.76 -4.10
C VAL A 5 -27.20 -38.24 -4.06
N VAL A 6 -28.33 -37.68 -3.66
CA VAL A 6 -28.51 -36.22 -3.57
C VAL A 6 -27.60 -35.63 -2.51
N VAL A 7 -27.48 -36.28 -1.36
CA VAL A 7 -26.57 -35.82 -0.30
C VAL A 7 -25.12 -35.86 -0.77
N GLY A 8 -24.72 -36.92 -1.46
CA GLY A 8 -23.37 -37.03 -2.02
C GLY A 8 -23.09 -35.91 -3.04
N TRP A 9 -24.07 -35.58 -3.84
CA TRP A 9 -23.96 -34.50 -4.81
C TRP A 9 -23.78 -33.14 -4.14
N LEU A 10 -24.56 -32.86 -3.12
CA LEU A 10 -24.43 -31.62 -2.37
C LEU A 10 -23.06 -31.53 -1.68
N ALA A 11 -22.58 -32.61 -1.12
CA ALA A 11 -21.25 -32.66 -0.53
C ALA A 11 -20.16 -32.38 -1.56
N TYR A 12 -20.33 -32.93 -2.77
CA TYR A 12 -19.39 -32.70 -3.86
C TYR A 12 -19.35 -31.23 -4.26
N LEU A 13 -20.50 -30.59 -4.43
CA LEU A 13 -20.57 -29.17 -4.73
C LEU A 13 -19.92 -28.32 -3.64
N PHE A 14 -20.17 -28.65 -2.39
CA PHE A 14 -19.59 -27.94 -1.27
C PHE A 14 -18.06 -28.04 -1.27
N VAL A 15 -17.52 -29.20 -1.57
CA VAL A 15 -16.07 -29.40 -1.65
C VAL A 15 -15.47 -28.59 -2.78
N GLN A 16 -16.15 -28.43 -3.91
CA GLN A 16 -15.67 -27.59 -4.99
C GLN A 16 -15.58 -26.11 -4.60
N TYR A 17 -16.54 -25.63 -3.85
CA TYR A 17 -16.53 -24.22 -3.41
C TYR A 17 -15.51 -23.98 -2.30
N THR A 18 -15.37 -24.91 -1.38
CA THR A 18 -14.49 -24.75 -0.23
C THR A 18 -13.02 -24.53 -0.62
N PRO A 19 -12.42 -25.32 -1.53
CA PRO A 19 -11.04 -25.07 -1.94
C PRO A 19 -10.83 -23.71 -2.60
N ALA A 20 -11.76 -23.25 -3.45
CA ALA A 20 -11.67 -21.94 -4.07
C ALA A 20 -11.72 -20.82 -3.03
N PHE A 21 -12.62 -20.94 -2.07
CA PHE A 21 -12.73 -19.98 -0.98
C PHE A 21 -11.47 -19.97 -0.11
N GLY A 22 -10.91 -21.13 0.18
CA GLY A 22 -9.67 -21.24 0.94
C GLY A 22 -8.49 -20.62 0.23
N LEU A 23 -8.42 -20.77 -1.10
CA LEU A 23 -7.37 -20.13 -1.90
C LEU A 23 -7.45 -18.61 -1.85
N ASP A 24 -8.67 -18.04 -1.93
CA ASP A 24 -8.86 -16.61 -1.84
C ASP A 24 -8.44 -16.09 -0.45
N ALA A 25 -8.81 -16.78 0.60
CA ALA A 25 -8.40 -16.42 1.95
C ALA A 25 -6.88 -16.51 2.13
N SER A 26 -6.26 -17.54 1.56
CA SER A 26 -4.81 -17.71 1.61
C SER A 26 -4.09 -16.57 0.88
N ARG A 27 -4.57 -16.19 -0.29
CA ARG A 27 -4.02 -15.04 -1.04
C ARG A 27 -4.13 -13.75 -0.23
N PHE A 28 -5.27 -13.55 0.42
CA PHE A 28 -5.51 -12.37 1.25
C PHE A 28 -4.51 -12.31 2.40
N LEU A 29 -4.29 -13.42 3.08
CA LEU A 29 -3.31 -13.50 4.16
C LEU A 29 -1.88 -13.30 3.68
N GLN A 30 -1.54 -13.81 2.50
CA GLN A 30 -0.23 -13.61 1.89
C GLN A 30 -0.01 -12.15 1.54
N ASN A 31 -1.03 -11.47 0.99
CA ASN A 31 -0.94 -10.05 0.67
C ASN A 31 -0.75 -9.21 1.93
N ASP A 32 -1.46 -9.52 3.01
CA ASP A 32 -1.27 -8.83 4.28
C ASP A 32 0.17 -9.00 4.80
N GLY A 33 0.75 -10.17 4.66
CA GLY A 33 2.14 -10.42 5.04
C GLY A 33 3.11 -9.59 4.23
N LYS A 34 2.90 -9.48 2.92
CA LYS A 34 3.71 -8.62 2.05
C LYS A 34 3.52 -7.15 2.37
N LEU A 35 2.29 -6.74 2.63
CA LEU A 35 2.01 -5.34 2.94
C LEU A 35 2.69 -4.90 4.23
N LYS A 36 2.80 -5.77 5.22
CA LYS A 36 3.50 -5.46 6.46
C LYS A 36 4.97 -5.12 6.23
N GLU A 37 5.57 -5.62 5.18
CA GLU A 37 6.95 -5.29 4.83
C GLU A 37 7.12 -3.84 4.40
N LEU A 38 6.03 -3.17 4.06
CA LEU A 38 6.05 -1.75 3.72
C LEU A 38 6.22 -0.85 4.95
N VAL A 39 5.88 -1.34 6.14
CA VAL A 39 6.04 -0.57 7.36
C VAL A 39 7.51 -0.29 7.61
N GLY A 40 7.82 0.97 7.89
CA GLY A 40 9.17 1.40 8.15
C GLY A 40 9.48 2.74 7.50
N THR A 41 10.76 3.04 7.44
CA THR A 41 11.27 4.30 6.91
C THR A 41 11.64 4.14 5.44
N TRP A 42 11.19 5.09 4.64
CA TRP A 42 11.49 5.19 3.22
C TRP A 42 12.19 6.52 2.97
N GLU A 43 13.24 6.50 2.20
CA GLU A 43 14.04 7.67 1.87
C GLU A 43 14.00 7.94 0.39
N GLY A 44 13.97 9.22 0.03
CA GLY A 44 13.94 9.57 -1.37
C GLY A 44 13.83 11.07 -1.60
N THR A 45 13.09 11.41 -2.65
CA THR A 45 12.93 12.80 -3.05
C THR A 45 11.48 13.11 -3.34
N PHE A 46 11.12 14.36 -3.09
CA PHE A 46 9.85 14.96 -3.46
C PHE A 46 10.14 16.30 -4.09
N GLU A 47 9.75 16.49 -5.35
CA GLU A 47 10.07 17.70 -6.11
C GLU A 47 11.58 18.00 -6.11
N GLY A 48 12.41 16.95 -6.19
CA GLY A 48 13.86 17.09 -6.14
C GLY A 48 14.45 17.40 -4.77
N ARG A 49 13.63 17.48 -3.74
CA ARG A 49 14.06 17.76 -2.37
C ARG A 49 14.14 16.46 -1.58
N ASN A 50 15.06 16.40 -0.65
CA ASN A 50 15.15 15.24 0.22
C ASN A 50 13.86 15.07 1.00
N ALA A 51 13.36 13.83 1.05
CA ALA A 51 12.14 13.51 1.74
C ALA A 51 12.27 12.16 2.45
N THR A 52 11.55 12.04 3.55
CA THR A 52 11.46 10.79 4.32
C THR A 52 10.00 10.45 4.50
N LEU A 53 9.65 9.21 4.20
CA LEU A 53 8.30 8.70 4.37
C LEU A 53 8.34 7.61 5.43
N ASN A 54 7.53 7.73 6.46
CA ASN A 54 7.40 6.70 7.49
C ASN A 54 6.04 6.05 7.35
N ILE A 55 6.01 4.80 6.89
CA ILE A 55 4.79 4.03 6.81
C ILE A 55 4.62 3.33 8.16
N THR A 56 3.56 3.67 8.89
CA THR A 56 3.31 3.16 10.23
C THR A 56 2.31 2.03 10.27
N LYS A 57 1.47 1.92 9.23
CA LYS A 57 0.49 0.85 9.09
C LYS A 57 0.38 0.47 7.63
N ALA A 58 0.34 -0.83 7.35
CA ALA A 58 0.14 -1.35 5.99
C ALA A 58 -0.54 -2.71 6.08
N ASP A 59 -1.81 -2.76 5.67
CA ASP A 59 -2.60 -3.99 5.64
C ASP A 59 -3.71 -3.84 4.59
N SER A 60 -4.61 -4.82 4.53
CA SER A 60 -5.72 -4.81 3.58
C SER A 60 -6.71 -3.68 3.82
N GLU A 61 -6.72 -3.08 5.00
CA GLU A 61 -7.60 -1.94 5.29
C GLU A 61 -7.00 -0.64 4.80
N GLY A 62 -5.70 -0.58 4.55
CA GLY A 62 -5.05 0.58 4.01
C GLY A 62 -3.69 0.87 4.61
N LEU A 63 -3.17 2.02 4.24
CA LEU A 63 -1.88 2.52 4.68
C LEU A 63 -2.06 3.77 5.54
N LYS A 64 -1.16 3.91 6.52
CA LYS A 64 -0.97 5.17 7.23
C LYS A 64 0.50 5.51 7.21
N ALA A 65 0.79 6.77 6.95
CA ALA A 65 2.17 7.23 6.83
C ALA A 65 2.30 8.69 7.23
N THR A 66 3.54 9.12 7.41
CA THR A 66 3.88 10.52 7.59
C THR A 66 5.01 10.85 6.63
N ILE A 67 4.89 11.94 5.88
CA ILE A 67 5.94 12.41 5.00
C ILE A 67 6.59 13.66 5.56
N HIS A 68 7.90 13.72 5.48
CA HIS A 68 8.72 14.86 5.84
C HIS A 68 9.50 15.30 4.61
N VAL A 69 9.31 16.55 4.21
CA VAL A 69 10.01 17.09 3.04
C VAL A 69 10.89 18.25 3.47
N GLN A 70 12.11 18.26 3.00
CA GLN A 70 13.10 19.30 3.34
C GLN A 70 12.87 20.54 2.47
N TYR A 71 11.99 21.40 2.92
CA TYR A 71 11.85 22.76 2.42
C TYR A 71 12.66 23.70 3.31
N THR A 72 12.48 25.01 3.14
CA THR A 72 13.08 26.01 4.05
C THR A 72 12.72 25.69 5.49
N ASN A 73 11.47 25.26 5.72
CA ASN A 73 11.03 24.66 6.96
C ASN A 73 10.64 23.21 6.67
N LEU A 74 10.95 22.30 7.61
CA LEU A 74 10.56 20.92 7.47
C LEU A 74 9.05 20.79 7.48
N THR A 75 8.50 20.19 6.43
CA THR A 75 7.06 19.97 6.32
C THR A 75 6.74 18.54 6.75
N ASN A 76 5.79 18.41 7.65
CA ASN A 76 5.29 17.13 8.12
C ASN A 76 3.82 16.98 7.75
N GLU A 77 3.48 15.92 7.05
CA GLU A 77 2.10 15.68 6.63
C GLU A 77 1.72 14.23 6.88
N ALA A 78 0.49 14.05 7.33
CA ALA A 78 -0.07 12.71 7.54
C ALA A 78 -0.75 12.23 6.26
N LEU A 79 -0.51 10.98 5.91
CA LEU A 79 -1.03 10.37 4.70
C LEU A 79 -1.82 9.12 5.04
N THR A 80 -2.88 8.89 4.26
CA THR A 80 -3.59 7.61 4.26
C THR A 80 -3.57 7.06 2.84
N GLY A 81 -3.59 5.75 2.69
CA GLY A 81 -3.48 5.22 1.34
C GLY A 81 -3.84 3.77 1.19
N THR A 82 -3.55 3.26 0.02
CA THR A 82 -3.83 1.87 -0.36
C THR A 82 -2.74 1.35 -1.29
N VAL A 83 -2.61 0.03 -1.32
CA VAL A 83 -1.72 -0.66 -2.27
C VAL A 83 -2.55 -1.61 -3.10
N ASN A 84 -2.31 -1.60 -4.40
CA ASN A 84 -2.89 -2.58 -5.31
C ASN A 84 -1.78 -3.52 -5.77
N THR A 85 -1.78 -4.73 -5.24
CA THR A 85 -0.76 -5.72 -5.55
C THR A 85 -0.91 -6.34 -6.95
N VAL A 86 -2.09 -6.19 -7.56
CA VAL A 86 -2.33 -6.66 -8.93
C VAL A 86 -1.71 -5.70 -9.94
N THR A 87 -1.93 -4.40 -9.75
CA THR A 87 -1.37 -3.38 -10.65
C THR A 87 0.00 -2.90 -10.22
N ASN A 88 0.47 -3.34 -9.04
CA ASN A 88 1.78 -2.97 -8.49
C ASN A 88 1.89 -1.47 -8.23
N THR A 89 0.81 -0.87 -7.73
CA THR A 89 0.71 0.56 -7.50
C THR A 89 0.46 0.88 -6.04
N ILE A 90 0.84 2.10 -5.65
CA ILE A 90 0.63 2.63 -4.31
C ILE A 90 0.00 4.01 -4.43
N HIS A 91 -0.96 4.29 -3.57
CA HIS A 91 -1.68 5.56 -3.56
C HIS A 91 -1.73 6.10 -2.15
N PHE A 92 -1.50 7.40 -1.99
CA PHE A 92 -1.71 8.09 -0.73
C PHE A 92 -2.57 9.32 -0.97
N ASP A 93 -3.42 9.61 -0.01
CA ASP A 93 -4.14 10.86 0.11
C ASP A 93 -3.44 11.72 1.17
N ASP A 94 -3.20 12.97 0.83
CA ASP A 94 -2.67 13.97 1.73
C ASP A 94 -3.86 14.66 2.40
N VAL A 95 -3.94 14.53 3.71
CA VAL A 95 -5.13 14.93 4.46
C VAL A 95 -4.75 16.00 5.47
N TYR A 96 -5.38 17.16 5.35
CA TYR A 96 -5.25 18.21 6.37
C TYR A 96 -5.81 17.76 7.73
N LYS A 97 -5.40 18.46 8.78
CA LYS A 97 -5.87 18.16 10.15
C LYS A 97 -7.40 18.21 10.28
N ASN A 98 -8.07 19.00 9.44
CA ASN A 98 -9.53 19.09 9.43
C ASN A 98 -10.21 17.99 8.60
N GLY A 99 -9.45 17.06 8.05
CA GLY A 99 -9.98 15.96 7.25
C GLY A 99 -10.20 16.26 5.77
N THR A 100 -9.93 17.49 5.29
CA THR A 100 -10.01 17.79 3.86
C THR A 100 -8.78 17.30 3.13
N LEU A 101 -8.97 16.91 1.87
CA LEU A 101 -7.88 16.42 1.03
C LEU A 101 -7.11 17.59 0.42
N ASP A 102 -5.79 17.55 0.53
CA ASP A 102 -4.90 18.54 -0.09
C ASP A 102 -4.38 18.07 -1.45
N GLY A 103 -4.12 16.79 -1.57
CA GLY A 103 -3.60 16.22 -2.80
C GLY A 103 -3.52 14.71 -2.75
N GLN A 104 -2.92 14.15 -3.80
CA GLN A 104 -2.78 12.70 -3.90
C GLN A 104 -1.42 12.31 -4.46
N TYR A 105 -0.92 11.20 -3.97
CA TYR A 105 0.29 10.55 -4.45
C TYR A 105 -0.11 9.30 -5.21
N ASN A 106 0.36 9.15 -6.43
CA ASN A 106 0.15 7.93 -7.22
C ASN A 106 1.49 7.42 -7.68
N GLY A 107 1.85 6.23 -7.25
CA GLY A 107 3.14 5.63 -7.55
C GLY A 107 3.04 4.21 -8.04
N THR A 108 4.12 3.74 -8.63
CA THR A 108 4.28 2.38 -9.10
C THR A 108 5.54 1.80 -8.47
N PHE A 109 5.46 0.59 -7.96
CA PHE A 109 6.64 -0.09 -7.45
C PHE A 109 7.60 -0.41 -8.58
N THR A 110 8.88 -0.24 -8.33
CA THR A 110 9.95 -0.46 -9.29
C THR A 110 10.87 -1.58 -8.80
N GLY A 111 11.47 -2.29 -9.73
CA GLY A 111 12.38 -3.39 -9.41
C GLY A 111 11.65 -4.63 -8.91
N ASP A 112 12.41 -5.55 -8.35
CA ASP A 112 11.89 -6.79 -7.78
C ASP A 112 11.47 -6.55 -6.33
N GLY A 113 10.26 -6.94 -6.00
CA GLY A 113 9.70 -6.73 -4.68
C GLY A 113 9.17 -5.32 -4.50
N MET A 114 8.62 -5.03 -3.33
CA MET A 114 8.03 -3.73 -3.01
C MET A 114 9.00 -2.92 -2.15
N ASN A 115 10.20 -2.64 -2.67
CA ASN A 115 11.27 -1.94 -1.95
C ASN A 115 11.51 -0.52 -2.45
N ALA A 116 10.91 -0.15 -3.57
CA ALA A 116 11.03 1.18 -4.15
C ALA A 116 9.79 1.50 -4.96
N PHE A 117 9.40 2.75 -4.95
CA PHE A 117 8.31 3.22 -5.82
C PHE A 117 8.56 4.66 -6.23
N GLU A 118 7.98 5.04 -7.35
CA GLU A 118 8.07 6.39 -7.88
C GLU A 118 6.75 6.78 -8.54
N GLY A 119 6.51 8.06 -8.66
CA GLY A 119 5.28 8.55 -9.26
C GLY A 119 5.13 10.04 -9.18
N THR A 120 3.88 10.48 -9.12
CA THR A 120 3.53 11.90 -9.11
C THR A 120 2.58 12.24 -7.97
N TYR A 121 2.78 13.42 -7.43
CA TYR A 121 1.86 14.05 -6.49
C TYR A 121 1.13 15.17 -7.21
N GLU A 122 -0.17 15.26 -7.01
CA GLU A 122 -0.98 16.37 -7.53
C GLU A 122 -1.64 17.09 -6.36
N ASN A 123 -1.45 18.41 -6.30
CA ASN A 123 -2.16 19.28 -5.36
C ASN A 123 -3.52 19.64 -5.94
N TYR A 124 -4.59 19.42 -5.18
CA TYR A 124 -5.95 19.63 -5.67
C TYR A 124 -6.29 21.10 -5.87
N THR A 125 -5.69 22.00 -5.10
CA THR A 125 -5.97 23.44 -5.18
C THR A 125 -5.21 24.09 -6.33
N THR A 126 -3.91 23.86 -6.42
CA THR A 126 -3.04 24.51 -7.39
C THR A 126 -2.94 23.76 -8.71
N LYS A 127 -3.36 22.48 -8.72
CA LYS A 127 -3.20 21.53 -9.85
C LYS A 127 -1.75 21.29 -10.21
N LYS A 128 -0.82 21.71 -9.38
CA LYS A 128 0.60 21.46 -9.58
C LYS A 128 0.89 19.98 -9.41
N GLN A 129 1.68 19.43 -10.33
CA GLN A 129 2.14 18.05 -10.26
C GLN A 129 3.66 18.05 -10.08
N VAL A 130 4.14 17.20 -9.17
CA VAL A 130 5.56 17.04 -8.92
C VAL A 130 5.89 15.56 -8.84
N ASN A 131 7.14 15.22 -9.12
CA ASN A 131 7.61 13.84 -9.08
C ASN A 131 8.13 13.49 -7.69
N PHE A 132 7.91 12.25 -7.31
CA PHE A 132 8.52 11.69 -6.10
C PHE A 132 9.09 10.32 -6.37
N SER A 133 10.04 9.91 -5.53
CA SER A 133 10.66 8.60 -5.59
C SER A 133 11.12 8.24 -4.19
N PHE A 134 10.80 7.02 -3.75
CA PHE A 134 11.17 6.54 -2.43
C PHE A 134 11.72 5.14 -2.52
N LYS A 135 12.69 4.87 -1.69
CA LYS A 135 13.28 3.55 -1.54
C LYS A 135 13.28 3.19 -0.05
N LYS A 136 12.92 1.97 0.26
CA LYS A 136 12.89 1.53 1.64
C LYS A 136 14.31 1.58 2.21
N ALA A 137 14.46 2.27 3.33
CA ALA A 137 15.73 2.34 4.02
C ALA A 137 16.09 0.94 4.50
N LYS A 138 17.37 0.59 4.35
CA LYS A 138 17.84 -0.69 4.86
C LYS A 138 17.70 -0.65 6.38
N ALA A 139 17.08 -1.70 6.93
CA ALA A 139 17.08 -1.86 8.37
C ALA A 139 18.54 -1.84 8.83
N ASP A 140 18.82 -1.07 9.87
CA ASP A 140 20.12 -1.13 10.49
C ASP A 140 20.33 -2.56 10.96
N VAL A 141 21.14 -3.29 10.21
CA VAL A 141 21.46 -4.64 10.60
C VAL A 141 22.46 -4.55 11.73
N GLU A 142 21.97 -4.84 12.90
CA GLU A 142 22.82 -4.93 14.03
C GLU A 142 23.75 -6.12 13.87
N ASN A 143 24.97 -5.82 13.80
CA ASN A 143 25.99 -6.85 13.71
C ASN A 143 26.49 -7.23 15.08
#